data_c10d65dd72b9684ed066b35b3133045c
#
_entry.id   c10d65dd72b9684ed066b35b3133045c
#
_cell.length_a   1.000
_cell.length_b   1.000
_cell.length_c   1.000
_cell.angle_alpha   90.00
_cell.angle_beta   90.00
_cell.angle_gamma   90.00
#
_symmetry.space_group_name_H-M   'P 1'
#
loop_
_entity.id
_entity.type
_entity.pdbx_description
1 polymer ?
#
loop_
_entity_poly.entity_id
_entity_poly.type
_entity_poly.pdbx_seq_one_letter_code
_entity_poly.pdbx_strand_id
1 'polypeptide(L)'
;MAAAAVAAAVTVLAAGCGSSASSSGSSGGSSGSATAAKKVTLRLGFLENITHASALIAIKQGYFTKELGPNVTLKLTPFSTGTEEATALLAGQLDAAYVGPNPAIKAWQTSGGQEISVISGSASGGAALVVKKGITTPAQLKGQKLATPSLGNTQDVSLRHWLKTKGLTSTSTGGGDVPITPITPNSDAVLAFKSGSIAGGWEPAPYDAEMVADGGHELVNEASLWPQGQFVTTELVATQSFIKANPTVISGLLKGQIDANNFIAASKTQAESVANAELAAVSGKSLKPAILAASFDQITFTNDPIGPSLITDASNAVGVGLLKPVSNLGAIYDLGPLNKLLAAAGKPQVSS
;
A
#
# COMPACT_ATOMS: atom_id res chain seq x y z
N MET A 1 -48.66 -37.28 8.33
CA MET A 1 -49.11 -38.20 7.24
C MET A 1 -47.86 -38.53 6.44
N ALA A 2 -47.40 -39.71 6.67
CA ALA A 2 -47.07 -40.83 5.82
C ALA A 2 -45.96 -40.51 4.79
N ALA A 3 -44.74 -40.90 4.96
CA ALA A 3 -44.08 -42.23 4.91
C ALA A 3 -44.18 -42.89 3.53
N ALA A 4 -43.02 -43.09 2.87
CA ALA A 4 -42.70 -44.33 2.17
C ALA A 4 -41.20 -44.40 1.80
N ALA A 5 -40.52 -45.33 2.43
CA ALA A 5 -39.21 -45.87 2.06
C ALA A 5 -39.39 -46.95 1.00
N VAL A 6 -38.44 -47.09 0.06
CA VAL A 6 -38.24 -48.35 -0.68
C VAL A 6 -36.76 -48.63 -0.78
N ALA A 7 -36.37 -49.70 -0.14
CA ALA A 7 -35.07 -50.36 -0.28
C ALA A 7 -35.21 -51.50 -1.30
N ALA A 8 -34.19 -51.73 -2.11
CA ALA A 8 -34.01 -52.99 -2.80
C ALA A 8 -32.51 -53.33 -2.92
N ALA A 9 -32.17 -54.45 -2.39
CA ALA A 9 -30.83 -55.04 -2.30
C ALA A 9 -30.65 -56.15 -3.38
N VAL A 10 -29.37 -56.64 -3.41
CA VAL A 10 -28.94 -57.97 -3.89
C VAL A 10 -28.64 -58.07 -5.38
N THR A 11 -27.48 -58.58 -5.86
CA THR A 11 -26.79 -59.84 -5.56
C THR A 11 -25.36 -59.87 -6.10
N VAL A 12 -24.56 -60.59 -5.35
CA VAL A 12 -23.18 -61.08 -5.61
C VAL A 12 -23.23 -62.24 -6.64
N LEU A 13 -22.21 -62.36 -7.47
CA LEU A 13 -21.70 -63.70 -7.88
C LEU A 13 -20.22 -63.66 -8.24
N ALA A 14 -19.51 -64.58 -7.69
CA ALA A 14 -18.09 -64.75 -7.72
C ALA A 14 -17.65 -65.80 -8.76
N ALA A 15 -16.37 -65.85 -8.94
CA ALA A 15 -15.49 -66.96 -9.30
C ALA A 15 -14.99 -67.11 -10.74
N GLY A 16 -13.69 -67.24 -10.83
CA GLY A 16 -12.96 -67.76 -12.01
C GLY A 16 -11.43 -67.61 -11.89
N CYS A 17 -10.78 -68.57 -11.25
CA CYS A 17 -9.31 -68.70 -11.24
C CYS A 17 -8.75 -69.04 -12.65
N GLY A 18 -7.55 -68.51 -12.95
CA GLY A 18 -6.76 -68.94 -14.10
C GLY A 18 -5.34 -68.46 -13.96
N SER A 19 -4.43 -69.31 -13.45
CA SER A 19 -3.01 -69.08 -13.36
C SER A 19 -2.35 -69.29 -14.69
N SER A 20 -1.45 -68.40 -15.10
CA SER A 20 -0.26 -68.76 -15.90
C SER A 20 0.80 -67.68 -15.78
N ALA A 21 1.93 -68.05 -15.27
CA ALA A 21 3.15 -67.29 -15.17
C ALA A 21 3.84 -67.17 -16.52
N SER A 22 4.39 -66.00 -16.84
CA SER A 22 5.62 -65.87 -17.64
C SER A 22 6.28 -64.51 -17.35
N SER A 23 7.49 -64.60 -16.94
CA SER A 23 8.49 -63.60 -16.64
C SER A 23 8.88 -62.77 -17.88
N SER A 24 9.07 -61.50 -17.74
CA SER A 24 10.33 -60.76 -18.05
C SER A 24 10.11 -59.25 -18.25
N GLY A 25 11.04 -58.45 -17.77
CA GLY A 25 11.27 -57.09 -18.26
C GLY A 25 10.88 -55.95 -17.32
N SER A 26 11.67 -55.80 -16.29
CA SER A 26 11.79 -54.58 -15.49
C SER A 26 12.28 -53.44 -16.36
N SER A 27 11.44 -52.45 -16.63
CA SER A 27 11.86 -51.08 -16.91
C SER A 27 11.05 -50.18 -16.03
N GLY A 28 11.64 -49.87 -14.85
CA GLY A 28 11.10 -48.93 -13.90
C GLY A 28 11.07 -47.51 -14.48
N GLY A 29 10.00 -47.19 -15.16
CA GLY A 29 9.61 -45.84 -15.42
C GLY A 29 9.08 -45.21 -14.11
N SER A 30 9.92 -44.53 -13.34
CA SER A 30 9.47 -43.61 -12.35
C SER A 30 8.61 -42.54 -13.01
N SER A 31 7.33 -42.78 -13.12
CA SER A 31 6.35 -41.73 -13.37
C SER A 31 6.38 -40.84 -12.15
N GLY A 32 7.30 -39.86 -12.14
CA GLY A 32 7.26 -38.75 -11.23
C GLY A 32 5.90 -38.09 -11.45
N SER A 33 4.95 -38.34 -10.57
CA SER A 33 3.74 -37.54 -10.47
C SER A 33 4.20 -36.09 -10.31
N ALA A 34 4.20 -35.34 -11.41
CA ALA A 34 4.32 -33.89 -11.36
C ALA A 34 3.12 -33.42 -10.51
N THR A 35 3.39 -33.17 -9.23
CA THR A 35 2.40 -32.57 -8.33
C THR A 35 1.99 -31.27 -9.00
N ALA A 36 0.74 -31.19 -9.47
CA ALA A 36 0.21 -29.99 -10.12
C ALA A 36 0.47 -28.81 -9.16
N ALA A 37 1.20 -27.81 -9.64
CA ALA A 37 1.57 -26.67 -8.81
C ALA A 37 0.30 -26.03 -8.25
N LYS A 38 0.23 -25.87 -6.93
CA LYS A 38 -0.94 -25.34 -6.23
C LYS A 38 -1.24 -23.95 -6.76
N LYS A 39 -2.45 -23.73 -7.25
CA LYS A 39 -2.92 -22.37 -7.61
C LYS A 39 -3.07 -21.53 -6.35
N VAL A 40 -2.54 -20.31 -6.39
CA VAL A 40 -2.59 -19.34 -5.29
C VAL A 40 -3.30 -18.08 -5.80
N THR A 41 -4.15 -17.48 -4.97
CA THR A 41 -4.66 -16.12 -5.22
C THR A 41 -3.88 -15.16 -4.35
N LEU A 42 -3.36 -14.09 -4.93
CA LEU A 42 -2.81 -12.93 -4.24
C LEU A 42 -3.79 -11.77 -4.38
N ARG A 43 -4.33 -11.30 -3.26
CA ARG A 43 -5.22 -10.14 -3.17
C ARG A 43 -4.40 -8.94 -2.76
N LEU A 44 -4.19 -8.00 -3.69
CA LEU A 44 -3.32 -6.85 -3.54
C LEU A 44 -4.14 -5.56 -3.52
N GLY A 45 -4.01 -4.78 -2.43
CA GLY A 45 -4.57 -3.45 -2.27
C GLY A 45 -3.59 -2.35 -2.72
N PHE A 46 -4.13 -1.21 -3.14
CA PHE A 46 -3.36 0.00 -3.43
C PHE A 46 -4.28 1.23 -3.47
N LEU A 47 -3.70 2.44 -3.32
CA LEU A 47 -4.48 3.67 -3.42
C LEU A 47 -4.38 4.30 -4.80
N GLU A 48 -5.43 5.03 -5.18
CA GLU A 48 -5.56 5.73 -6.47
C GLU A 48 -4.81 7.08 -6.45
N ASN A 49 -3.49 7.06 -6.22
CA ASN A 49 -2.67 8.26 -6.19
C ASN A 49 -1.24 8.00 -6.70
N ILE A 50 -0.46 9.07 -6.93
CA ILE A 50 0.88 8.96 -7.53
C ILE A 50 1.93 8.47 -6.54
N THR A 51 1.74 8.59 -5.23
CA THR A 51 2.66 7.97 -4.27
C THR A 51 2.63 6.43 -4.35
N HIS A 52 1.62 5.86 -5.00
CA HIS A 52 1.50 4.43 -5.32
C HIS A 52 1.93 4.08 -6.76
N ALA A 53 2.68 4.96 -7.46
CA ALA A 53 3.04 4.74 -8.87
C ALA A 53 3.86 3.47 -9.10
N SER A 54 4.64 2.99 -8.13
CA SER A 54 5.31 1.67 -8.24
C SER A 54 4.30 0.54 -8.48
N ALA A 55 3.18 0.54 -7.73
CA ALA A 55 2.10 -0.44 -7.92
C ALA A 55 1.40 -0.24 -9.28
N LEU A 56 1.01 1.01 -9.61
CA LEU A 56 0.32 1.32 -10.86
C LEU A 56 1.15 0.90 -12.08
N ILE A 57 2.45 1.17 -12.06
CA ILE A 57 3.37 0.80 -13.14
C ILE A 57 3.56 -0.72 -13.20
N ALA A 58 3.73 -1.39 -12.06
CA ALA A 58 3.87 -2.85 -12.04
C ALA A 58 2.62 -3.56 -12.58
N ILE A 59 1.44 -3.01 -12.30
CA ILE A 59 0.16 -3.49 -12.84
C ILE A 59 0.13 -3.27 -14.36
N LYS A 60 0.32 -2.02 -14.81
CA LYS A 60 0.19 -1.62 -16.22
C LYS A 60 1.19 -2.31 -17.13
N GLN A 61 2.44 -2.45 -16.68
CA GLN A 61 3.51 -3.11 -17.43
C GLN A 61 3.48 -4.63 -17.31
N GLY A 62 2.58 -5.17 -16.48
CA GLY A 62 2.47 -6.61 -16.27
C GLY A 62 3.64 -7.22 -15.49
N TYR A 63 4.44 -6.42 -14.77
CA TYR A 63 5.57 -6.93 -13.99
C TYR A 63 5.12 -7.91 -12.92
N PHE A 64 4.02 -7.62 -12.21
CA PHE A 64 3.48 -8.58 -11.25
C PHE A 64 3.08 -9.88 -11.91
N THR A 65 2.33 -9.83 -13.01
CA THR A 65 1.88 -11.04 -13.72
C THR A 65 3.05 -11.88 -14.20
N LYS A 66 4.09 -11.24 -14.74
CA LYS A 66 5.32 -11.88 -15.20
C LYS A 66 6.03 -12.60 -14.06
N GLU A 67 6.28 -11.91 -12.94
CA GLU A 67 7.09 -12.42 -11.84
C GLU A 67 6.34 -13.40 -10.93
N LEU A 68 5.02 -13.31 -10.85
CA LEU A 68 4.16 -14.24 -10.13
C LEU A 68 3.96 -15.56 -10.88
N GLY A 69 3.99 -15.52 -12.20
CA GLY A 69 3.82 -16.69 -13.06
C GLY A 69 2.38 -17.22 -13.14
N PRO A 70 2.16 -18.30 -13.95
CA PRO A 70 0.82 -18.73 -14.34
C PRO A 70 0.01 -19.40 -13.24
N ASN A 71 0.63 -19.78 -12.13
CA ASN A 71 -0.04 -20.45 -11.02
C ASN A 71 -0.58 -19.48 -9.96
N VAL A 72 -0.35 -18.16 -10.13
CA VAL A 72 -0.85 -17.13 -9.22
C VAL A 72 -1.92 -16.29 -9.91
N THR A 73 -3.09 -16.23 -9.31
CA THR A 73 -4.15 -15.30 -9.71
C THR A 73 -4.00 -14.03 -8.92
N LEU A 74 -3.64 -12.93 -9.58
CA LEU A 74 -3.57 -11.60 -8.97
C LEU A 74 -4.97 -10.96 -8.97
N LYS A 75 -5.47 -10.60 -7.79
CA LYS A 75 -6.70 -9.81 -7.61
C LYS A 75 -6.32 -8.45 -7.07
N LEU A 76 -6.70 -7.42 -7.81
CA LEU A 76 -6.39 -6.02 -7.52
C LEU A 76 -7.61 -5.34 -6.92
N THR A 77 -7.41 -4.56 -5.87
CA THR A 77 -8.48 -3.77 -5.23
C THR A 77 -7.96 -2.36 -4.96
N PRO A 78 -8.44 -1.35 -5.70
CA PRO A 78 -8.15 0.04 -5.37
C PRO A 78 -8.94 0.47 -4.12
N PHE A 79 -8.34 1.35 -3.31
CA PHE A 79 -8.94 1.95 -2.12
C PHE A 79 -8.84 3.47 -2.18
N SER A 80 -9.77 4.12 -1.49
CA SER A 80 -9.77 5.59 -1.37
C SER A 80 -8.89 6.07 -0.22
N THR A 81 -8.68 5.23 0.82
CA THR A 81 -7.85 5.59 2.00
C THR A 81 -7.07 4.40 2.53
N GLY A 82 -5.89 4.69 3.09
CA GLY A 82 -5.07 3.65 3.76
C GLY A 82 -5.73 3.09 5.03
N THR A 83 -6.65 3.82 5.66
CA THR A 83 -7.41 3.33 6.82
C THR A 83 -8.38 2.20 6.43
N GLU A 84 -9.07 2.35 5.28
CA GLU A 84 -9.93 1.30 4.74
C GLU A 84 -9.10 0.07 4.33
N GLU A 85 -7.98 0.31 3.66
CA GLU A 85 -7.05 -0.73 3.20
C GLU A 85 -6.44 -1.53 4.36
N ALA A 86 -5.99 -0.84 5.43
CA ALA A 86 -5.49 -1.49 6.64
C ALA A 86 -6.58 -2.33 7.33
N THR A 87 -7.83 -1.85 7.32
CA THR A 87 -8.99 -2.61 7.83
C THR A 87 -9.23 -3.87 7.00
N ALA A 88 -9.12 -3.79 5.67
CA ALA A 88 -9.27 -4.93 4.76
C ALA A 88 -8.16 -5.99 4.97
N LEU A 89 -6.91 -5.55 5.25
CA LEU A 89 -5.81 -6.45 5.64
C LEU A 89 -6.14 -7.21 6.93
N LEU A 90 -6.54 -6.49 7.98
CA LEU A 90 -6.89 -7.09 9.28
C LEU A 90 -8.10 -8.02 9.20
N ALA A 91 -9.04 -7.74 8.29
CA ALA A 91 -10.21 -8.58 8.03
C ALA A 91 -9.90 -9.80 7.14
N GLY A 92 -8.63 -9.99 6.71
CA GLY A 92 -8.23 -11.08 5.82
C GLY A 92 -8.83 -10.97 4.41
N GLN A 93 -9.24 -9.76 3.98
CA GLN A 93 -9.73 -9.51 2.63
C GLN A 93 -8.60 -9.25 1.63
N LEU A 94 -7.43 -8.83 2.12
CA LEU A 94 -6.20 -8.65 1.38
C LEU A 94 -5.09 -9.56 1.93
N ASP A 95 -4.14 -9.90 1.06
CA ASP A 95 -2.93 -10.64 1.40
C ASP A 95 -1.71 -9.72 1.47
N ALA A 96 -1.71 -8.67 0.65
CA ALA A 96 -0.71 -7.60 0.64
C ALA A 96 -1.35 -6.27 0.25
N ALA A 97 -0.68 -5.16 0.56
CA ALA A 97 -1.13 -3.82 0.21
C ALA A 97 0.01 -2.82 0.12
N TYR A 98 -0.16 -1.83 -0.74
CA TYR A 98 0.64 -0.61 -0.75
C TYR A 98 -0.06 0.42 0.13
N VAL A 99 0.50 0.77 1.27
CA VAL A 99 -0.20 1.58 2.27
C VAL A 99 0.74 2.60 2.91
N GLY A 100 0.20 3.68 3.45
CA GLY A 100 0.97 4.65 4.21
C GLY A 100 1.39 4.13 5.59
N PRO A 101 2.46 4.72 6.20
CA PRO A 101 3.02 4.23 7.45
C PRO A 101 2.02 4.26 8.62
N ASN A 102 1.26 5.34 8.82
CA ASN A 102 0.37 5.41 10.00
C ASN A 102 -0.78 4.39 9.97
N PRO A 103 -1.46 4.12 8.86
CA PRO A 103 -2.37 2.99 8.75
C PRO A 103 -1.71 1.64 9.02
N ALA A 104 -0.48 1.40 8.52
CA ALA A 104 0.27 0.16 8.80
C ALA A 104 0.63 0.04 10.28
N ILE A 105 1.15 1.11 10.91
CA ILE A 105 1.41 1.17 12.35
C ILE A 105 0.14 0.87 13.17
N LYS A 106 -0.99 1.43 12.75
CA LYS A 106 -2.28 1.20 13.41
C LYS A 106 -2.73 -0.25 13.28
N ALA A 107 -2.58 -0.85 12.12
CA ALA A 107 -2.87 -2.27 11.89
C ALA A 107 -1.95 -3.16 12.75
N TRP A 108 -0.65 -2.87 12.78
CA TRP A 108 0.31 -3.53 13.66
C TRP A 108 -0.10 -3.45 15.13
N GLN A 109 -0.41 -2.25 15.63
CA GLN A 109 -0.86 -2.06 17.00
C GLN A 109 -2.14 -2.84 17.31
N THR A 110 -3.12 -2.77 16.41
CA THR A 110 -4.45 -3.39 16.60
C THR A 110 -4.36 -4.91 16.68
N SER A 111 -3.46 -5.51 15.89
CA SER A 111 -3.23 -6.98 15.88
C SER A 111 -2.24 -7.45 16.94
N GLY A 112 -1.71 -6.55 17.77
CA GLY A 112 -0.64 -6.92 18.72
C GLY A 112 0.64 -7.38 18.03
N GLY A 113 0.91 -6.90 16.81
CA GLY A 113 2.09 -7.22 16.02
C GLY A 113 2.08 -8.58 15.31
N GLN A 114 0.91 -9.18 15.09
CA GLN A 114 0.81 -10.55 14.59
C GLN A 114 0.21 -10.71 13.20
N GLU A 115 -0.36 -9.62 12.61
CA GLU A 115 -1.10 -9.78 11.35
C GLU A 115 -0.33 -9.34 10.11
N ILE A 116 0.45 -8.28 10.18
CA ILE A 116 1.14 -7.73 9.01
C ILE A 116 2.63 -7.55 9.24
N SER A 117 3.39 -7.50 8.14
CA SER A 117 4.77 -7.02 8.14
C SER A 117 5.03 -6.11 6.94
N VAL A 118 5.89 -5.12 7.12
CA VAL A 118 6.47 -4.32 6.05
C VAL A 118 7.54 -5.16 5.36
N ILE A 119 7.37 -5.39 4.06
CA ILE A 119 8.26 -6.22 3.25
C ILE A 119 9.11 -5.42 2.25
N SER A 120 8.75 -4.15 2.00
CA SER A 120 9.51 -3.19 1.17
C SER A 120 9.02 -1.77 1.40
N GLY A 121 9.88 -0.78 1.14
CA GLY A 121 9.42 0.56 0.82
C GLY A 121 8.78 0.63 -0.57
N SER A 122 8.19 1.76 -0.92
CA SER A 122 7.66 2.05 -2.25
C SER A 122 7.88 3.50 -2.65
N ALA A 123 7.54 4.46 -1.79
CA ALA A 123 7.71 5.88 -2.05
C ALA A 123 8.15 6.66 -0.80
N SER A 124 9.02 7.63 -1.03
CA SER A 124 9.44 8.67 -0.07
C SER A 124 9.07 10.03 -0.62
N GLY A 125 8.52 10.93 0.21
CA GLY A 125 8.08 12.25 -0.23
C GLY A 125 6.70 12.25 -0.88
N GLY A 126 6.37 13.34 -1.58
CA GLY A 126 5.09 13.49 -2.29
C GLY A 126 3.91 13.79 -1.37
N ALA A 127 4.10 14.68 -0.38
CA ALA A 127 3.02 15.21 0.43
C ALA A 127 3.34 16.65 0.87
N ALA A 128 2.31 17.50 0.92
CA ALA A 128 2.46 18.90 1.29
C ALA A 128 1.21 19.47 1.95
N LEU A 129 1.39 20.48 2.80
CA LEU A 129 0.32 21.38 3.21
C LEU A 129 0.16 22.49 2.17
N VAL A 130 -0.91 22.41 1.40
CA VAL A 130 -1.28 23.43 0.43
C VAL A 130 -2.42 24.29 0.98
N VAL A 131 -2.30 25.61 0.86
CA VAL A 131 -3.26 26.56 1.41
C VAL A 131 -3.56 27.67 0.40
N LYS A 132 -4.62 28.46 0.65
CA LYS A 132 -4.97 29.64 -0.13
C LYS A 132 -3.87 30.71 -0.08
N LYS A 133 -3.66 31.44 -1.17
CA LYS A 133 -2.57 32.42 -1.35
C LYS A 133 -2.42 33.45 -0.22
N GLY A 134 -3.46 33.80 0.49
CA GLY A 134 -3.39 34.77 1.59
C GLY A 134 -2.81 34.22 2.90
N ILE A 135 -2.60 32.92 3.01
CA ILE A 135 -2.13 32.25 4.23
C ILE A 135 -0.63 31.94 4.05
N THR A 136 0.23 32.77 4.63
CA THR A 136 1.69 32.64 4.48
C THR A 136 2.41 32.29 5.78
N THR A 137 1.69 32.25 6.89
CA THR A 137 2.24 31.93 8.22
C THR A 137 1.34 30.95 8.97
N PRO A 138 1.86 30.14 9.88
CA PRO A 138 1.06 29.24 10.71
C PRO A 138 -0.03 29.97 11.52
N ALA A 139 0.26 31.17 12.02
CA ALA A 139 -0.69 31.94 12.83
C ALA A 139 -2.00 32.28 12.06
N GLN A 140 -1.91 32.45 10.75
CA GLN A 140 -3.06 32.74 9.88
C GLN A 140 -3.98 31.53 9.65
N LEU A 141 -3.57 30.33 10.09
CA LEU A 141 -4.40 29.14 10.06
C LEU A 141 -5.47 29.11 11.17
N LYS A 142 -5.39 29.97 12.19
CA LYS A 142 -6.39 30.02 13.24
C LYS A 142 -7.77 30.28 12.67
N GLY A 143 -8.73 29.41 13.02
CA GLY A 143 -10.10 29.45 12.50
C GLY A 143 -10.25 28.97 11.05
N GLN A 144 -9.16 28.65 10.36
CA GLN A 144 -9.21 28.12 9.00
C GLN A 144 -9.45 26.60 9.02
N LYS A 145 -10.41 26.15 8.22
CA LYS A 145 -10.69 24.72 8.05
C LYS A 145 -9.71 24.10 7.07
N LEU A 146 -9.00 23.05 7.49
CA LEU A 146 -8.08 22.27 6.67
C LEU A 146 -8.61 20.85 6.45
N ALA A 147 -8.22 20.23 5.33
CA ALA A 147 -8.53 18.84 5.02
C ALA A 147 -7.33 17.91 5.24
N THR A 148 -7.65 16.65 5.46
CA THR A 148 -6.74 15.49 5.39
C THR A 148 -7.48 14.31 4.80
N PRO A 149 -6.81 13.28 4.23
CA PRO A 149 -7.49 12.15 3.58
C PRO A 149 -8.42 11.35 4.51
N SER A 150 -7.98 11.05 5.74
CA SER A 150 -8.79 10.38 6.75
C SER A 150 -8.20 10.57 8.15
N LEU A 151 -9.02 10.44 9.17
CA LEU A 151 -8.56 10.56 10.57
C LEU A 151 -7.52 9.48 10.88
N GLY A 152 -6.34 9.90 11.35
CA GLY A 152 -5.26 9.01 11.75
C GLY A 152 -4.47 8.41 10.60
N ASN A 153 -4.69 8.85 9.35
CA ASN A 153 -3.79 8.52 8.25
C ASN A 153 -2.48 9.33 8.34
N THR A 154 -1.55 9.06 7.45
CA THR A 154 -0.21 9.70 7.45
C THR A 154 -0.30 11.21 7.45
N GLN A 155 -1.01 11.81 6.49
CA GLN A 155 -1.12 13.27 6.34
C GLN A 155 -1.91 13.93 7.49
N ASP A 156 -2.87 13.23 8.10
CA ASP A 156 -3.60 13.74 9.26
C ASP A 156 -2.68 13.83 10.50
N VAL A 157 -1.83 12.82 10.69
CA VAL A 157 -0.81 12.83 11.74
C VAL A 157 0.21 13.93 11.49
N SER A 158 0.73 14.06 10.27
CA SER A 158 1.69 15.08 9.87
C SER A 158 1.14 16.50 10.12
N LEU A 159 -0.10 16.78 9.68
CA LEU A 159 -0.73 18.09 9.90
C LEU A 159 -0.88 18.41 11.38
N ARG A 160 -1.46 17.49 12.17
CA ARG A 160 -1.70 17.72 13.61
C ARG A 160 -0.39 17.87 14.38
N HIS A 161 0.61 17.05 14.07
CA HIS A 161 1.92 17.15 14.69
C HIS A 161 2.58 18.50 14.36
N TRP A 162 2.58 18.90 13.08
CA TRP A 162 3.14 20.17 12.67
C TRP A 162 2.42 21.35 13.33
N LEU A 163 1.08 21.39 13.36
CA LEU A 163 0.33 22.42 14.05
C LEU A 163 0.74 22.53 15.52
N LYS A 164 0.87 21.39 16.20
CA LYS A 164 1.33 21.34 17.59
C LYS A 164 2.71 21.97 17.77
N THR A 165 3.65 21.72 16.84
CA THR A 165 5.00 22.36 16.88
C THR A 165 4.95 23.87 16.68
N LYS A 166 3.86 24.39 16.07
CA LYS A 166 3.62 25.84 15.87
C LYS A 166 2.77 26.44 16.99
N GLY A 167 2.49 25.70 18.05
CA GLY A 167 1.65 26.17 19.17
C GLY A 167 0.16 26.29 18.82
N LEU A 168 -0.29 25.61 17.77
CA LEU A 168 -1.68 25.54 17.33
C LEU A 168 -2.32 24.23 17.77
N THR A 169 -3.56 24.30 18.24
CA THR A 169 -4.32 23.12 18.70
C THR A 169 -5.24 22.60 17.61
N SER A 170 -5.39 21.28 17.57
CA SER A 170 -6.41 20.58 16.78
C SER A 170 -6.89 19.36 17.57
N THR A 171 -8.18 19.01 17.46
CA THR A 171 -8.73 17.83 18.13
C THR A 171 -9.12 16.75 17.10
N SER A 172 -9.15 15.49 17.52
CA SER A 172 -9.61 14.38 16.68
C SER A 172 -11.07 14.52 16.23
N THR A 173 -11.86 15.35 16.93
CA THR A 173 -13.26 15.67 16.60
C THR A 173 -13.42 16.90 15.70
N GLY A 174 -12.32 17.44 15.15
CA GLY A 174 -12.35 18.57 14.22
C GLY A 174 -12.42 19.95 14.87
N GLY A 175 -12.10 20.07 16.18
CA GLY A 175 -12.04 21.34 16.92
C GLY A 175 -10.61 21.82 17.14
N GLY A 176 -10.47 22.89 17.95
CA GLY A 176 -9.18 23.53 18.28
C GLY A 176 -8.99 24.85 17.52
N ASP A 177 -7.77 25.40 17.58
CA ASP A 177 -7.40 26.61 16.83
C ASP A 177 -7.55 26.42 15.31
N VAL A 178 -7.29 25.19 14.81
CA VAL A 178 -7.38 24.83 13.41
C VAL A 178 -8.31 23.62 13.27
N PRO A 179 -9.56 23.83 12.82
CA PRO A 179 -10.48 22.74 12.52
C PRO A 179 -9.96 21.87 11.37
N ILE A 180 -9.84 20.56 11.60
CA ILE A 180 -9.44 19.61 10.58
C ILE A 180 -10.64 18.73 10.23
N THR A 181 -10.93 18.63 8.93
CA THR A 181 -12.01 17.80 8.40
C THR A 181 -11.41 16.75 7.48
N PRO A 182 -11.44 15.47 7.86
CA PRO A 182 -11.11 14.40 6.93
C PRO A 182 -12.08 14.39 5.74
N ILE A 183 -11.56 14.31 4.52
CA ILE A 183 -12.36 14.29 3.28
C ILE A 183 -11.90 13.11 2.41
N THR A 184 -12.81 12.19 2.18
CA THR A 184 -12.61 10.97 1.37
C THR A 184 -13.65 10.91 0.26
N PRO A 185 -13.25 10.67 -0.98
CA PRO A 185 -11.89 10.53 -1.51
C PRO A 185 -11.11 11.85 -1.55
N ASN A 186 -9.79 11.79 -1.72
CA ASN A 186 -8.94 12.98 -1.74
C ASN A 186 -9.28 13.97 -2.87
N SER A 187 -9.85 13.49 -3.98
CA SER A 187 -10.39 14.35 -5.05
C SER A 187 -11.46 15.33 -4.55
N ASP A 188 -12.24 14.95 -3.53
CA ASP A 188 -13.25 15.80 -2.94
C ASP A 188 -12.63 16.90 -2.07
N ALA A 189 -11.45 16.66 -1.47
CA ALA A 189 -10.68 17.70 -0.80
C ALA A 189 -10.20 18.78 -1.80
N VAL A 190 -9.78 18.39 -3.00
CA VAL A 190 -9.45 19.33 -4.09
C VAL A 190 -10.68 20.15 -4.49
N LEU A 191 -11.84 19.52 -4.65
CA LEU A 191 -13.09 20.22 -4.97
C LEU A 191 -13.52 21.17 -3.85
N ALA A 192 -13.39 20.75 -2.58
CA ALA A 192 -13.68 21.60 -1.42
C ALA A 192 -12.73 22.81 -1.32
N PHE A 193 -11.47 22.63 -1.66
CA PHE A 193 -10.48 23.72 -1.77
C PHE A 193 -10.85 24.70 -2.86
N LYS A 194 -11.14 24.23 -4.05
CA LYS A 194 -11.53 25.03 -5.21
C LYS A 194 -12.81 25.82 -4.96
N SER A 195 -13.82 25.23 -4.32
CA SER A 195 -15.07 25.91 -3.96
C SER A 195 -14.91 26.92 -2.81
N GLY A 196 -13.78 26.88 -2.11
CA GLY A 196 -13.55 27.71 -0.93
C GLY A 196 -14.14 27.18 0.37
N SER A 197 -14.65 25.96 0.40
CA SER A 197 -15.21 25.31 1.59
C SER A 197 -14.14 24.97 2.63
N ILE A 198 -12.88 24.81 2.19
CA ILE A 198 -11.69 24.67 3.03
C ILE A 198 -10.63 25.69 2.63
N ALA A 199 -9.75 26.03 3.55
CA ALA A 199 -8.65 26.95 3.31
C ALA A 199 -7.39 26.26 2.80
N GLY A 200 -7.31 24.93 2.87
CA GLY A 200 -6.19 24.12 2.44
C GLY A 200 -6.32 22.69 2.91
N GLY A 201 -5.29 21.89 2.64
CA GLY A 201 -5.20 20.51 3.10
C GLY A 201 -3.78 20.01 3.10
N TRP A 202 -3.51 19.02 3.94
CA TRP A 202 -2.28 18.24 3.85
C TRP A 202 -2.60 16.97 3.07
N GLU A 203 -2.17 16.96 1.82
CA GLU A 203 -2.57 15.94 0.87
C GLU A 203 -1.35 15.25 0.23
N PRO A 204 -1.49 13.98 -0.15
CA PRO A 204 -0.48 13.32 -0.96
C PRO A 204 -0.61 13.70 -2.43
N ALA A 205 0.48 13.56 -3.19
CA ALA A 205 0.46 13.71 -4.65
C ALA A 205 -0.47 12.65 -5.31
N PRO A 206 -1.34 13.07 -6.26
CA PRO A 206 -1.29 14.33 -7.01
C PRO A 206 -2.18 15.45 -6.43
N TYR A 207 -2.88 15.23 -5.32
CA TYR A 207 -3.94 16.14 -4.84
C TYR A 207 -3.38 17.46 -4.31
N ASP A 208 -2.19 17.46 -3.71
CA ASP A 208 -1.44 18.67 -3.35
C ASP A 208 -1.10 19.51 -4.60
N ALA A 209 -0.60 18.88 -5.66
CA ALA A 209 -0.30 19.55 -6.92
C ALA A 209 -1.57 20.05 -7.64
N GLU A 210 -2.70 19.33 -7.54
CA GLU A 210 -4.00 19.81 -8.05
C GLU A 210 -4.47 21.03 -7.28
N MET A 211 -4.34 21.08 -5.95
CA MET A 211 -4.68 22.26 -5.13
C MET A 211 -3.80 23.47 -5.49
N VAL A 212 -2.50 23.26 -5.75
CA VAL A 212 -1.60 24.32 -6.23
C VAL A 212 -2.07 24.85 -7.59
N ALA A 213 -2.42 23.96 -8.53
CA ALA A 213 -2.94 24.33 -9.84
C ALA A 213 -4.30 25.07 -9.76
N ASP A 214 -5.12 24.80 -8.74
CA ASP A 214 -6.39 25.50 -8.47
C ASP A 214 -6.20 26.82 -7.67
N GLY A 215 -4.95 27.31 -7.59
CA GLY A 215 -4.62 28.65 -7.06
C GLY A 215 -4.12 28.66 -5.62
N GLY A 216 -3.84 27.49 -5.04
CA GLY A 216 -3.13 27.37 -3.78
C GLY A 216 -1.62 27.62 -3.91
N HIS A 217 -0.94 27.53 -2.77
CA HIS A 217 0.51 27.41 -2.73
C HIS A 217 0.90 26.47 -1.59
N GLU A 218 2.04 25.86 -1.72
CA GLU A 218 2.62 25.02 -0.71
C GLU A 218 3.11 25.89 0.46
N LEU A 219 2.47 25.74 1.61
CA LEU A 219 2.91 26.37 2.86
C LEU A 219 4.01 25.53 3.52
N VAL A 220 3.93 24.21 3.40
CA VAL A 220 4.91 23.27 3.93
C VAL A 220 5.08 22.11 2.94
N ASN A 221 6.29 21.93 2.44
CA ASN A 221 6.70 20.66 1.85
C ASN A 221 7.05 19.71 2.98
N GLU A 222 6.40 18.56 3.06
CA GLU A 222 6.61 17.62 4.15
C GLU A 222 8.06 17.15 4.24
N ALA A 223 8.75 16.98 3.11
CA ALA A 223 10.16 16.60 3.07
C ALA A 223 11.06 17.56 3.87
N SER A 224 10.70 18.86 3.94
CA SER A 224 11.45 19.85 4.72
C SER A 224 11.45 19.61 6.24
N LEU A 225 10.58 18.76 6.72
CA LEU A 225 10.44 18.42 8.14
C LEU A 225 11.25 17.18 8.55
N TRP A 226 11.82 16.48 7.57
CA TRP A 226 12.48 15.20 7.78
C TRP A 226 13.99 15.27 7.50
N PRO A 227 14.80 14.46 8.20
CA PRO A 227 16.23 14.39 7.94
C PRO A 227 16.51 14.06 6.46
N GLN A 228 17.32 14.91 5.81
CA GLN A 228 17.67 14.78 4.38
C GLN A 228 16.45 14.75 3.43
N GLY A 229 15.29 15.19 3.90
CA GLY A 229 14.03 15.13 3.14
C GLY A 229 13.43 13.72 3.00
N GLN A 230 13.95 12.74 3.74
CA GLN A 230 13.57 11.34 3.57
C GLN A 230 12.57 10.88 4.64
N PHE A 231 11.43 10.44 4.21
CA PHE A 231 10.39 9.83 5.03
C PHE A 231 9.54 8.89 4.18
N VAL A 232 9.07 7.82 4.76
CA VAL A 232 8.20 6.89 4.05
C VAL A 232 6.81 7.48 3.86
N THR A 233 6.30 7.45 2.64
CA THR A 233 4.92 7.86 2.31
C THR A 233 4.08 6.66 1.92
N THR A 234 4.71 5.69 1.24
CA THR A 234 4.08 4.42 0.86
C THR A 234 5.06 3.29 1.06
N GLU A 235 4.60 2.23 1.69
CA GLU A 235 5.31 0.97 1.86
C GLU A 235 4.47 -0.20 1.39
N LEU A 236 5.12 -1.32 1.05
CA LEU A 236 4.47 -2.57 0.71
C LEU A 236 4.43 -3.44 1.96
N VAL A 237 3.23 -3.76 2.41
CA VAL A 237 2.98 -4.67 3.53
C VAL A 237 2.36 -5.97 3.05
N ALA A 238 2.53 -7.04 3.80
CA ALA A 238 1.82 -8.30 3.58
C ALA A 238 1.41 -8.93 4.91
N THR A 239 0.38 -9.78 4.88
CA THR A 239 0.00 -10.52 6.08
C THR A 239 1.05 -11.57 6.40
N GLN A 240 1.41 -11.70 7.69
CA GLN A 240 2.43 -12.66 8.14
C GLN A 240 2.05 -14.10 7.79
N SER A 241 0.77 -14.41 7.83
CA SER A 241 0.23 -15.71 7.43
C SER A 241 0.48 -15.99 5.94
N PHE A 242 0.28 -14.99 5.07
CA PHE A 242 0.51 -15.14 3.63
C PHE A 242 2.01 -15.24 3.30
N ILE A 243 2.86 -14.42 3.94
CA ILE A 243 4.33 -14.49 3.81
C ILE A 243 4.83 -15.89 4.12
N LYS A 244 4.40 -16.45 5.25
CA LYS A 244 4.79 -17.79 5.69
C LYS A 244 4.29 -18.90 4.76
N ALA A 245 3.04 -18.80 4.29
CA ALA A 245 2.42 -19.84 3.47
C ALA A 245 2.88 -19.80 2.00
N ASN A 246 3.28 -18.62 1.47
CA ASN A 246 3.51 -18.40 0.05
C ASN A 246 4.81 -17.60 -0.23
N PRO A 247 5.99 -18.04 0.26
CA PRO A 247 7.23 -17.27 0.15
C PRO A 247 7.66 -17.02 -1.31
N THR A 248 7.35 -17.92 -2.23
CA THR A 248 7.62 -17.75 -3.65
C THR A 248 6.75 -16.65 -4.27
N VAL A 249 5.49 -16.54 -3.84
CA VAL A 249 4.57 -15.48 -4.31
C VAL A 249 5.03 -14.12 -3.79
N ILE A 250 5.45 -14.04 -2.53
CA ILE A 250 6.06 -12.82 -1.96
C ILE A 250 7.32 -12.42 -2.74
N SER A 251 8.18 -13.39 -3.08
CA SER A 251 9.36 -13.11 -3.92
C SER A 251 8.99 -12.57 -5.30
N GLY A 252 7.93 -13.10 -5.93
CA GLY A 252 7.41 -12.60 -7.20
C GLY A 252 6.84 -11.19 -7.10
N LEU A 253 6.07 -10.91 -6.04
CA LEU A 253 5.53 -9.58 -5.76
C LEU A 253 6.65 -8.54 -5.60
N LEU A 254 7.68 -8.87 -4.79
CA LEU A 254 8.84 -8.00 -4.57
C LEU A 254 9.67 -7.78 -5.85
N LYS A 255 9.81 -8.79 -6.71
CA LYS A 255 10.47 -8.61 -8.02
C LYS A 255 9.69 -7.65 -8.92
N GLY A 256 8.36 -7.78 -8.98
CA GLY A 256 7.52 -6.85 -9.73
C GLY A 256 7.63 -5.40 -9.22
N GLN A 257 7.73 -5.21 -7.90
CA GLN A 257 8.02 -3.91 -7.26
C GLN A 257 9.40 -3.38 -7.68
N ILE A 258 10.43 -4.21 -7.62
CA ILE A 258 11.80 -3.83 -8.02
C ILE A 258 11.85 -3.46 -9.51
N ASP A 259 11.17 -4.21 -10.37
CA ASP A 259 11.10 -3.95 -11.81
C ASP A 259 10.40 -2.60 -12.09
N ALA A 260 9.32 -2.29 -11.38
CA ALA A 260 8.65 -0.99 -11.49
C ALA A 260 9.56 0.16 -11.07
N ASN A 261 10.25 0.05 -9.93
CA ASN A 261 11.17 1.09 -9.46
C ASN A 261 12.37 1.26 -10.41
N ASN A 262 12.87 0.17 -11.00
CA ASN A 262 13.92 0.24 -12.02
C ASN A 262 13.41 0.94 -13.29
N PHE A 263 12.17 0.68 -13.71
CA PHE A 263 11.55 1.34 -14.86
C PHE A 263 11.39 2.86 -14.60
N ILE A 264 10.93 3.26 -13.42
CA ILE A 264 10.82 4.67 -13.02
C ILE A 264 12.20 5.36 -13.09
N ALA A 265 13.22 4.72 -12.54
CA ALA A 265 14.58 5.25 -12.53
C ALA A 265 15.19 5.36 -13.93
N ALA A 266 14.85 4.45 -14.84
CA ALA A 266 15.37 4.42 -16.20
C ALA A 266 14.74 5.49 -17.09
N SER A 267 13.46 5.81 -16.90
CA SER A 267 12.75 6.80 -17.75
C SER A 267 11.55 7.40 -17.02
N LYS A 268 11.79 8.55 -16.36
CA LYS A 268 10.74 9.29 -15.64
C LYS A 268 9.55 9.60 -16.55
N THR A 269 9.75 10.13 -17.75
CA THR A 269 8.67 10.52 -18.67
C THR A 269 7.79 9.32 -19.09
N GLN A 270 8.41 8.16 -19.32
CA GLN A 270 7.64 6.94 -19.61
C GLN A 270 6.88 6.46 -18.38
N ALA A 271 7.52 6.51 -17.21
CA ALA A 271 6.91 6.13 -15.94
C ALA A 271 5.69 7.00 -15.61
N GLU A 272 5.81 8.31 -15.79
CA GLU A 272 4.69 9.27 -15.69
C GLU A 272 3.51 8.86 -16.59
N SER A 273 3.78 8.62 -17.87
CA SER A 273 2.74 8.23 -18.83
C SER A 273 2.05 6.92 -18.45
N VAL A 274 2.84 5.91 -18.05
CA VAL A 274 2.32 4.59 -17.67
C VAL A 274 1.50 4.66 -16.38
N ALA A 275 2.01 5.36 -15.35
CA ALA A 275 1.30 5.55 -14.08
C ALA A 275 -0.02 6.30 -14.30
N ASN A 276 -0.02 7.36 -15.12
CA ASN A 276 -1.22 8.13 -15.43
C ASN A 276 -2.27 7.30 -16.20
N ALA A 277 -1.81 6.45 -17.11
CA ALA A 277 -2.72 5.56 -17.86
C ALA A 277 -3.39 4.52 -16.94
N GLU A 278 -2.66 3.98 -15.96
CA GLU A 278 -3.25 3.05 -15.00
C GLU A 278 -4.14 3.78 -13.98
N LEU A 279 -3.68 4.94 -13.48
CA LEU A 279 -4.51 5.77 -12.61
C LEU A 279 -5.83 6.13 -13.27
N ALA A 280 -5.82 6.49 -14.56
CA ALA A 280 -7.04 6.76 -15.32
C ALA A 280 -7.94 5.54 -15.48
N ALA A 281 -7.36 4.35 -15.59
CA ALA A 281 -8.13 3.10 -15.71
C ALA A 281 -8.87 2.77 -14.40
N VAL A 282 -8.28 3.06 -13.24
CA VAL A 282 -8.87 2.74 -11.93
C VAL A 282 -9.76 3.86 -11.39
N SER A 283 -9.38 5.14 -11.57
CA SER A 283 -10.10 6.32 -11.04
C SER A 283 -11.05 6.98 -12.05
N GLY A 284 -10.97 6.60 -13.33
CA GLY A 284 -11.74 7.24 -14.41
C GLY A 284 -11.20 8.62 -14.85
N LYS A 285 -10.09 9.10 -14.28
CA LYS A 285 -9.57 10.47 -14.54
C LYS A 285 -8.06 10.47 -14.79
N SER A 286 -7.65 10.99 -15.94
CA SER A 286 -6.23 11.29 -16.23
C SER A 286 -5.80 12.60 -15.61
N LEU A 287 -4.56 12.66 -15.13
CA LEU A 287 -3.92 13.89 -14.70
C LEU A 287 -3.41 14.69 -15.89
N LYS A 288 -3.43 16.03 -15.75
CA LYS A 288 -2.76 16.92 -16.70
C LYS A 288 -1.24 16.74 -16.62
N PRO A 289 -0.50 16.87 -17.73
CA PRO A 289 0.95 16.66 -17.74
C PRO A 289 1.71 17.46 -16.67
N ALA A 290 1.34 18.73 -16.45
CA ALA A 290 1.99 19.56 -15.45
C ALA A 290 1.76 19.08 -14.00
N ILE A 291 0.57 18.57 -13.68
CA ILE A 291 0.24 17.99 -12.37
C ILE A 291 1.06 16.72 -12.17
N LEU A 292 1.07 15.88 -13.19
CA LEU A 292 1.80 14.60 -13.17
C LEU A 292 3.29 14.80 -12.95
N ALA A 293 3.91 15.71 -13.72
CA ALA A 293 5.32 16.05 -13.58
C ALA A 293 5.64 16.60 -12.19
N ALA A 294 4.83 17.56 -11.70
CA ALA A 294 4.99 18.11 -10.35
C ALA A 294 4.88 17.04 -9.26
N SER A 295 3.96 16.07 -9.42
CA SER A 295 3.79 14.96 -8.51
C SER A 295 5.02 14.05 -8.47
N PHE A 296 5.56 13.69 -9.64
CA PHE A 296 6.75 12.84 -9.72
C PHE A 296 8.02 13.53 -9.21
N ASP A 297 8.11 14.87 -9.36
CA ASP A 297 9.29 15.65 -8.94
C ASP A 297 9.51 15.66 -7.43
N GLN A 298 8.46 15.45 -6.63
CA GLN A 298 8.54 15.45 -5.17
C GLN A 298 8.57 14.03 -4.56
N ILE A 299 8.63 12.98 -5.39
CA ILE A 299 8.62 11.59 -4.93
C ILE A 299 9.93 10.90 -5.31
N THR A 300 10.54 10.24 -4.36
CA THR A 300 11.60 9.25 -4.58
C THR A 300 11.00 7.84 -4.47
N PHE A 301 10.95 7.12 -5.58
CA PHE A 301 10.51 5.73 -5.57
C PHE A 301 11.66 4.83 -5.14
N THR A 302 11.44 4.04 -4.08
CA THR A 302 12.50 3.28 -3.42
C THR A 302 11.99 1.98 -2.84
N ASN A 303 12.88 0.98 -2.76
CA ASN A 303 12.58 -0.24 -2.02
C ASN A 303 12.98 -0.13 -0.53
N ASP A 304 13.68 0.94 -0.14
CA ASP A 304 14.03 1.22 1.25
C ASP A 304 12.78 1.69 2.02
N PRO A 305 12.38 1.00 3.09
CA PRO A 305 11.23 1.40 3.90
C PRO A 305 11.52 2.60 4.82
N ILE A 306 12.75 3.11 4.86
CA ILE A 306 13.18 4.25 5.68
C ILE A 306 12.73 4.10 7.15
N GLY A 307 13.11 2.98 7.77
CA GLY A 307 12.64 2.56 9.09
C GLY A 307 12.61 3.64 10.17
N PRO A 308 13.63 4.52 10.31
CA PRO A 308 13.61 5.60 11.28
C PRO A 308 12.43 6.57 11.11
N SER A 309 11.93 6.78 9.88
CA SER A 309 10.78 7.67 9.65
C SER A 309 9.47 7.06 10.15
N LEU A 310 9.27 5.76 9.98
CA LEU A 310 8.09 5.06 10.50
C LEU A 310 8.04 5.11 12.04
N ILE A 311 9.18 4.95 12.71
CA ILE A 311 9.27 5.07 14.18
C ILE A 311 8.91 6.50 14.62
N THR A 312 9.37 7.50 13.88
CA THR A 312 9.05 8.90 14.13
C THR A 312 7.56 9.17 13.90
N ASP A 313 6.96 8.63 12.84
CA ASP A 313 5.52 8.72 12.56
C ASP A 313 4.67 8.15 13.70
N ALA A 314 5.06 6.99 14.24
CA ALA A 314 4.41 6.41 15.40
C ALA A 314 4.46 7.34 16.61
N SER A 315 5.64 7.94 16.88
CA SER A 315 5.83 8.90 17.96
C SER A 315 4.98 10.16 17.76
N ASN A 316 4.90 10.67 16.53
CA ASN A 316 4.07 11.81 16.17
C ASN A 316 2.58 11.52 16.40
N ALA A 317 2.11 10.35 15.97
CA ALA A 317 0.73 9.92 16.16
C ALA A 317 0.36 9.77 17.65
N VAL A 318 1.28 9.24 18.47
CA VAL A 318 1.12 9.19 19.94
C VAL A 318 1.09 10.61 20.51
N GLY A 319 2.01 11.46 20.05
CA GLY A 319 2.13 12.85 20.52
C GLY A 319 0.90 13.70 20.25
N VAL A 320 0.10 13.36 19.24
CA VAL A 320 -1.19 14.05 18.92
C VAL A 320 -2.42 13.27 19.37
N GLY A 321 -2.25 12.17 20.11
CA GLY A 321 -3.35 11.41 20.71
C GLY A 321 -4.14 10.51 19.73
N LEU A 322 -3.61 10.25 18.55
CA LEU A 322 -4.24 9.37 17.54
C LEU A 322 -3.83 7.91 17.67
N LEU A 323 -2.74 7.65 18.38
CA LEU A 323 -2.22 6.30 18.62
C LEU A 323 -1.87 6.15 20.10
N LYS A 324 -1.99 4.95 20.63
CA LYS A 324 -1.38 4.59 21.92
C LYS A 324 0.09 4.26 21.69
N PRO A 325 0.96 4.35 22.72
CA PRO A 325 2.34 3.89 22.59
C PRO A 325 2.41 2.47 22.01
N VAL A 326 3.32 2.26 21.06
CA VAL A 326 3.53 0.97 20.38
C VAL A 326 4.85 0.40 20.86
N SER A 327 4.81 -0.72 21.53
CA SER A 327 6.03 -1.45 21.91
C SER A 327 6.54 -2.29 20.73
N ASN A 328 7.85 -2.42 20.63
CA ASN A 328 8.51 -3.31 19.65
C ASN A 328 8.12 -3.05 18.18
N LEU A 329 7.90 -1.78 17.81
CA LEU A 329 7.48 -1.44 16.43
C LEU A 329 8.54 -1.83 15.39
N GLY A 330 9.83 -1.87 15.74
CA GLY A 330 10.88 -2.34 14.81
C GLY A 330 10.67 -3.78 14.31
N ALA A 331 9.91 -4.59 15.03
CA ALA A 331 9.58 -5.96 14.58
C ALA A 331 8.49 -6.00 13.48
N ILE A 332 7.95 -4.86 13.05
CA ILE A 332 7.01 -4.80 11.92
C ILE A 332 7.68 -5.24 10.60
N TYR A 333 9.01 -5.11 10.51
CA TYR A 333 9.76 -5.36 9.27
C TYR A 333 10.08 -6.84 9.06
N ASP A 334 9.79 -7.36 7.86
CA ASP A 334 10.31 -8.62 7.33
C ASP A 334 11.01 -8.35 5.99
N LEU A 335 12.24 -7.81 6.05
CA LEU A 335 13.03 -7.41 4.88
C LEU A 335 13.91 -8.54 4.33
N GLY A 336 13.91 -9.71 4.96
CA GLY A 336 14.72 -10.85 4.54
C GLY A 336 14.49 -11.25 3.08
N PRO A 337 13.25 -11.44 2.61
CA PRO A 337 12.95 -11.74 1.22
C PRO A 337 13.43 -10.66 0.22
N LEU A 338 13.22 -9.38 0.55
CA LEU A 338 13.68 -8.25 -0.27
C LEU A 338 15.20 -8.22 -0.36
N ASN A 339 15.90 -8.29 0.78
CA ASN A 339 17.36 -8.22 0.84
C ASN A 339 18.03 -9.37 0.08
N LYS A 340 17.42 -10.56 0.08
CA LYS A 340 17.88 -11.68 -0.75
C LYS A 340 17.81 -11.35 -2.25
N LEU A 341 16.76 -10.67 -2.71
CA LEU A 341 16.61 -10.26 -4.11
C LEU A 341 17.58 -9.13 -4.48
N LEU A 342 17.73 -8.13 -3.60
CA LEU A 342 18.68 -7.03 -3.81
C LEU A 342 20.11 -7.53 -3.88
N ALA A 343 20.53 -8.42 -2.97
CA ALA A 343 21.85 -9.02 -2.98
C ALA A 343 22.11 -9.84 -4.27
N ALA A 344 21.11 -10.62 -4.72
CA ALA A 344 21.21 -11.37 -5.96
C ALA A 344 21.36 -10.47 -7.21
N ALA A 345 20.83 -9.22 -7.13
CA ALA A 345 20.96 -8.22 -8.17
C ALA A 345 22.20 -7.31 -8.01
N GLY A 346 23.08 -7.59 -7.03
CA GLY A 346 24.25 -6.75 -6.73
C GLY A 346 23.91 -5.37 -6.21
N LYS A 347 22.69 -5.19 -5.64
CA LYS A 347 22.22 -3.91 -5.06
C LYS A 347 22.45 -3.89 -3.55
N PRO A 348 22.60 -2.70 -2.96
CA PRO A 348 22.65 -2.54 -1.50
C PRO A 348 21.40 -3.13 -0.84
N GLN A 349 21.61 -3.76 0.31
CA GLN A 349 20.52 -4.20 1.17
C GLN A 349 19.95 -3.01 1.94
N VAL A 350 18.68 -3.11 2.32
CA VAL A 350 17.97 -2.10 3.12
C VAL A 350 17.83 -2.58 4.57
N SER A 351 17.66 -1.62 5.47
CA SER A 351 17.49 -1.89 6.91
C SER A 351 16.21 -1.24 7.46
N SER A 352 15.77 -1.72 8.62
CA SER A 352 14.68 -1.15 9.41
C SER A 352 15.16 -0.01 10.29
#